data_b3bc6e791144fe159943f9d65599a1db
#
_entry.id   b3bc6e791144fe159943f9d65599a1db
#
_cell.length_a   1.000
_cell.length_b   1.000
_cell.length_c   1.000
_cell.angle_alpha   90.00
_cell.angle_beta   90.00
_cell.angle_gamma   90.00
#
_symmetry.space_group_name_H-M   'P 1'
#
loop_
_entity.id
_entity.type
_entity.pdbx_description
1 polymer ?
#
loop_
_entity_poly.entity_id
_entity_poly.type
_entity_poly.pdbx_seq_one_letter_code
_entity_poly.pdbx_strand_id
1 'polypeptide(L)'
;FGGAGSINYGPIGAAGNILGIRAMTVGTDPQVVELRGPEALLMHHLWGTNGIVLEVEMALAPAHPWLEMIVTFDDADRALDFGNALAHAPGIVKKNIAVLADPIPGYMTALAEHLPAGCHAALVLVAEFSEAAALQVAAAHGGQVTYRKTAEEAKAAHHTLVEYCWNHTTLNALKVDKGLTYLQTTFTPGQHLDQVRTIQSLFGDEVLMHVEFLRSMDGFTTCTSLPLVRFSTEERLNQIIQTFRDNGIRVNNPHTYIIEEGKVGGDLPQSVIDMKKRFDPAGLLNPGKMRAWGLPN
;
A
#
# COMPACT_ATOMS: atom_id res chain seq x y z
N PHE A 1 5.85 -1.46 13.28
CA PHE A 1 6.02 -0.81 11.98
C PHE A 1 5.71 -1.81 10.86
N GLY A 2 5.30 -1.31 9.69
CA GLY A 2 4.97 -2.08 8.51
C GLY A 2 4.76 -1.13 7.32
N GLY A 3 4.44 -1.68 6.17
CA GLY A 3 4.15 -0.91 4.97
C GLY A 3 4.16 -1.80 3.73
N ALA A 4 3.36 -1.41 2.72
CA ALA A 4 3.27 -2.16 1.48
C ALA A 4 4.58 -2.15 0.69
N GLY A 5 5.36 -1.09 0.80
CA GLY A 5 6.63 -0.95 0.09
C GLY A 5 6.65 0.20 -0.91
N SER A 6 7.55 0.11 -1.86
CA SER A 6 7.74 1.13 -2.88
C SER A 6 7.94 0.52 -4.27
N ILE A 7 7.78 1.38 -5.28
CA ILE A 7 8.06 1.01 -6.68
C ILE A 7 9.55 0.75 -6.94
N ASN A 8 10.43 1.32 -6.12
CA ASN A 8 11.88 1.18 -6.33
C ASN A 8 12.50 0.03 -5.53
N TYR A 9 12.04 -0.18 -4.28
CA TYR A 9 12.72 -1.04 -3.31
C TYR A 9 11.86 -2.20 -2.80
N GLY A 10 10.64 -2.34 -3.30
CA GLY A 10 9.73 -3.39 -2.87
C GLY A 10 9.15 -3.19 -1.46
N PRO A 11 8.51 -4.22 -0.90
CA PRO A 11 7.94 -4.17 0.44
C PRO A 11 8.97 -3.88 1.51
N ILE A 12 8.58 -3.20 2.59
CA ILE A 12 9.48 -2.90 3.71
C ILE A 12 10.10 -4.17 4.30
N GLY A 13 9.35 -5.28 4.33
CA GLY A 13 9.85 -6.57 4.78
C GLY A 13 10.75 -7.32 3.81
N ALA A 14 11.04 -6.75 2.62
CA ALA A 14 11.99 -7.35 1.69
C ALA A 14 13.42 -7.26 2.22
N ALA A 15 14.25 -8.24 1.86
CA ALA A 15 15.66 -8.27 2.26
C ALA A 15 16.39 -6.98 1.84
N GLY A 16 17.15 -6.40 2.76
CA GLY A 16 17.92 -5.18 2.52
C GLY A 16 17.18 -3.86 2.79
N ASN A 17 15.86 -3.86 3.02
CA ASN A 17 15.15 -2.65 3.40
C ASN A 17 15.25 -2.36 4.90
N ILE A 18 15.23 -3.39 5.74
CA ILE A 18 15.51 -3.29 7.17
C ILE A 18 16.85 -3.99 7.42
N LEU A 19 17.86 -3.20 7.80
CA LEU A 19 19.22 -3.69 8.04
C LEU A 19 19.41 -4.13 9.49
N GLY A 20 18.74 -3.42 10.41
CA GLY A 20 18.81 -3.72 11.82
C GLY A 20 17.71 -3.05 12.63
N ILE A 21 17.49 -3.56 13.81
CA ILE A 21 16.55 -3.03 14.80
C ILE A 21 17.21 -3.09 16.17
N ARG A 22 17.10 -2.01 16.94
CA ARG A 22 17.30 -2.06 18.40
C ARG A 22 15.92 -2.12 19.05
N ALA A 23 15.70 -3.17 19.83
CA ALA A 23 14.44 -3.40 20.49
C ALA A 23 14.66 -3.69 21.97
N MET A 24 13.69 -3.31 22.79
CA MET A 24 13.70 -3.55 24.23
C MET A 24 12.77 -4.71 24.58
N THR A 25 13.26 -5.61 25.42
CA THR A 25 12.44 -6.67 26.01
C THR A 25 11.51 -6.10 27.08
N VAL A 26 10.45 -6.83 27.39
CA VAL A 26 9.46 -6.44 28.40
C VAL A 26 9.50 -7.41 29.56
N GLY A 27 9.67 -6.87 30.77
CA GLY A 27 9.76 -7.66 31.99
C GLY A 27 10.30 -6.83 33.16
N THR A 28 10.68 -7.49 34.25
CA THR A 28 11.21 -6.83 35.46
C THR A 28 12.63 -6.26 35.26
N ASP A 29 13.38 -6.79 34.29
CA ASP A 29 14.73 -6.33 33.92
C ASP A 29 14.82 -6.17 32.40
N PRO A 30 14.31 -5.04 31.84
CA PRO A 30 14.29 -4.82 30.39
C PRO A 30 15.71 -4.71 29.82
N GLN A 31 15.97 -5.44 28.73
CA GLN A 31 17.24 -5.43 28.02
C GLN A 31 17.06 -4.82 26.63
N VAL A 32 18.03 -4.02 26.19
CA VAL A 32 18.10 -3.55 24.81
C VAL A 32 18.90 -4.54 23.99
N VAL A 33 18.29 -5.08 22.95
CA VAL A 33 18.86 -6.11 22.08
C VAL A 33 18.95 -5.56 20.67
N GLU A 34 20.09 -5.77 20.00
CA GLU A 34 20.26 -5.48 18.59
C GLU A 34 19.98 -6.74 17.77
N LEU A 35 19.11 -6.59 16.76
CA LEU A 35 18.72 -7.63 15.80
C LEU A 35 19.16 -7.21 14.41
N ARG A 36 19.72 -8.12 13.63
CA ARG A 36 20.25 -7.88 12.28
C ARG A 36 19.68 -8.88 11.26
N GLY A 37 19.63 -8.44 10.00
CA GLY A 37 19.22 -9.29 8.88
C GLY A 37 17.85 -9.96 9.10
N PRO A 38 17.71 -11.27 8.84
CA PRO A 38 16.43 -11.97 8.96
C PRO A 38 15.81 -11.92 10.37
N GLU A 39 16.64 -11.85 11.43
CA GLU A 39 16.14 -11.76 12.80
C GLU A 39 15.42 -10.43 13.07
N ALA A 40 15.87 -9.33 12.47
CA ALA A 40 15.19 -8.03 12.57
C ALA A 40 13.77 -8.07 11.95
N LEU A 41 13.57 -8.87 10.91
CA LEU A 41 12.26 -9.02 10.28
C LEU A 41 11.23 -9.74 11.16
N LEU A 42 11.67 -10.46 12.19
CA LEU A 42 10.76 -11.09 13.18
C LEU A 42 10.08 -10.07 14.11
N MET A 43 10.45 -8.78 13.99
CA MET A 43 9.79 -7.66 14.67
C MET A 43 8.87 -6.86 13.74
N HIS A 44 8.88 -7.18 12.43
CA HIS A 44 8.17 -6.42 11.41
C HIS A 44 6.69 -6.81 11.33
N HIS A 45 5.81 -5.81 11.32
CA HIS A 45 4.36 -5.94 11.08
C HIS A 45 3.65 -6.93 12.02
N LEU A 46 4.00 -6.91 13.30
CA LEU A 46 3.43 -7.78 14.35
C LEU A 46 2.57 -7.01 15.37
N TRP A 47 2.03 -5.86 14.98
CA TRP A 47 1.08 -5.07 15.75
C TRP A 47 1.53 -4.76 17.18
N GLY A 48 2.86 -4.61 17.37
CA GLY A 48 3.46 -4.30 18.67
C GLY A 48 3.40 -5.42 19.71
N THR A 49 3.35 -6.69 19.28
CA THR A 49 3.29 -7.83 20.20
C THR A 49 4.67 -8.34 20.61
N ASN A 50 5.72 -8.10 19.82
CA ASN A 50 7.05 -8.68 20.00
C ASN A 50 8.09 -7.63 20.44
N GLY A 51 8.01 -7.15 21.67
CA GLY A 51 8.97 -6.17 22.19
C GLY A 51 8.68 -4.71 21.75
N ILE A 52 9.51 -3.79 22.21
CA ILE A 52 9.40 -2.35 21.92
C ILE A 52 10.55 -1.96 21.01
N VAL A 53 10.23 -1.56 19.77
CA VAL A 53 11.23 -1.08 18.82
C VAL A 53 11.67 0.33 19.22
N LEU A 54 12.98 0.53 19.42
CA LEU A 54 13.60 1.79 19.79
C LEU A 54 14.22 2.49 18.58
N GLU A 55 14.91 1.72 17.72
CA GLU A 55 15.60 2.22 16.53
C GLU A 55 15.42 1.23 15.38
N VAL A 56 15.35 1.77 14.17
CA VAL A 56 15.34 1.00 12.93
C VAL A 56 16.44 1.53 12.01
N GLU A 57 17.31 0.65 11.54
CA GLU A 57 18.29 0.95 10.53
C GLU A 57 17.77 0.53 9.16
N MET A 58 17.69 1.48 8.22
CA MET A 58 17.17 1.28 6.87
C MET A 58 18.13 1.83 5.84
N ALA A 59 18.15 1.24 4.66
CA ALA A 59 18.86 1.80 3.51
C ALA A 59 18.21 3.13 3.09
N LEU A 60 19.04 4.09 2.66
CA LEU A 60 18.58 5.37 2.13
C LEU A 60 18.55 5.34 0.60
N ALA A 61 17.61 6.08 0.03
CA ALA A 61 17.51 6.33 -1.39
C ALA A 61 17.99 7.75 -1.72
N PRO A 62 18.45 8.01 -2.95
CA PRO A 62 18.73 9.38 -3.40
C PRO A 62 17.52 10.29 -3.24
N ALA A 63 17.73 11.47 -2.69
CA ALA A 63 16.71 12.51 -2.62
C ALA A 63 16.67 13.26 -3.95
N HIS A 64 15.65 13.00 -4.76
CA HIS A 64 15.40 13.75 -5.99
C HIS A 64 14.38 14.86 -5.74
N PRO A 65 14.46 16.00 -6.47
CA PRO A 65 13.32 16.90 -6.57
C PRO A 65 12.18 16.18 -7.32
N TRP A 66 11.03 16.04 -6.64
CA TRP A 66 9.88 15.29 -7.15
C TRP A 66 8.88 16.21 -7.79
N LEU A 67 8.67 16.05 -9.09
CA LEU A 67 7.57 16.63 -9.82
C LEU A 67 6.29 15.86 -9.49
N GLU A 68 5.24 16.56 -9.14
CA GLU A 68 3.90 16.02 -8.89
C GLU A 68 2.99 16.28 -10.08
N MET A 69 2.29 15.26 -10.58
CA MET A 69 1.34 15.37 -11.68
C MET A 69 0.07 14.57 -11.40
N ILE A 70 -1.08 15.14 -11.83
CA ILE A 70 -2.31 14.38 -12.05
C ILE A 70 -2.49 14.25 -13.56
N VAL A 71 -2.65 13.02 -14.00
CA VAL A 71 -2.97 12.68 -15.40
C VAL A 71 -4.36 12.07 -15.40
N THR A 72 -5.30 12.67 -16.12
CA THR A 72 -6.69 12.21 -16.21
C THR A 72 -6.96 11.49 -17.52
N PHE A 73 -7.92 10.57 -17.48
CA PHE A 73 -8.32 9.70 -18.60
C PHE A 73 -9.84 9.57 -18.62
N ASP A 74 -10.39 9.37 -19.80
CA ASP A 74 -11.80 9.07 -20.05
C ASP A 74 -12.12 7.57 -19.98
N ASP A 75 -11.09 6.73 -19.83
CA ASP A 75 -11.16 5.27 -19.86
C ASP A 75 -10.28 4.65 -18.77
N ALA A 76 -10.86 3.69 -18.02
CA ALA A 76 -10.19 3.04 -16.89
C ALA A 76 -8.98 2.20 -17.33
N ASP A 77 -9.10 1.50 -18.45
CA ASP A 77 -8.03 0.64 -18.97
C ASP A 77 -6.84 1.48 -19.42
N ARG A 78 -7.09 2.63 -20.06
CA ARG A 78 -6.02 3.57 -20.44
C ARG A 78 -5.27 4.12 -19.22
N ALA A 79 -5.99 4.45 -18.16
CA ALA A 79 -5.38 4.90 -16.90
C ALA A 79 -4.51 3.80 -16.28
N LEU A 80 -5.00 2.57 -16.25
CA LEU A 80 -4.30 1.41 -15.73
C LEU A 80 -3.06 1.07 -16.58
N ASP A 81 -3.20 1.06 -17.91
CA ASP A 81 -2.11 0.79 -18.85
C ASP A 81 -1.03 1.88 -18.79
N PHE A 82 -1.42 3.15 -18.64
CA PHE A 82 -0.48 4.25 -18.37
C PHE A 82 0.32 4.00 -17.09
N GLY A 83 -0.35 3.70 -15.99
CA GLY A 83 0.31 3.41 -14.71
C GLY A 83 1.31 2.27 -14.84
N ASN A 84 0.92 1.20 -15.53
CA ASN A 84 1.78 0.05 -15.79
C ASN A 84 2.97 0.38 -16.70
N ALA A 85 2.75 1.11 -17.79
CA ALA A 85 3.82 1.53 -18.71
C ALA A 85 4.85 2.42 -17.99
N LEU A 86 4.36 3.39 -17.19
CA LEU A 86 5.23 4.24 -16.39
C LEU A 86 6.00 3.43 -15.33
N ALA A 87 5.35 2.46 -14.69
CA ALA A 87 5.98 1.59 -13.70
C ALA A 87 7.13 0.77 -14.30
N HIS A 88 6.96 0.28 -15.52
CA HIS A 88 7.96 -0.53 -16.23
C HIS A 88 9.00 0.28 -17.02
N ALA A 89 8.89 1.61 -17.07
CA ALA A 89 9.87 2.46 -17.76
C ALA A 89 11.16 2.65 -16.93
N PRO A 90 12.26 1.92 -17.18
CA PRO A 90 13.45 1.95 -16.32
C PRO A 90 14.19 3.30 -16.37
N GLY A 91 14.05 4.03 -17.48
CA GLY A 91 14.66 5.34 -17.67
C GLY A 91 13.95 6.49 -16.96
N ILE A 92 12.78 6.27 -16.39
CA ILE A 92 12.01 7.26 -15.64
C ILE A 92 12.20 7.01 -14.15
N VAL A 93 12.81 7.95 -13.44
CA VAL A 93 12.93 7.90 -11.99
C VAL A 93 11.62 8.35 -11.37
N LYS A 94 10.98 7.48 -10.61
CA LYS A 94 9.64 7.67 -10.05
C LYS A 94 9.61 7.29 -8.56
N LYS A 95 8.75 7.99 -7.81
CA LYS A 95 8.53 7.74 -6.38
C LYS A 95 7.20 7.06 -6.12
N ASN A 96 6.15 7.48 -6.83
CA ASN A 96 4.79 6.98 -6.64
C ASN A 96 4.02 6.96 -7.94
N ILE A 97 3.18 5.95 -8.12
CA ILE A 97 2.19 5.85 -9.21
C ILE A 97 0.94 5.25 -8.60
N ALA A 98 -0.09 6.07 -8.42
CA ALA A 98 -1.42 5.66 -7.95
C ALA A 98 -2.43 5.86 -9.07
N VAL A 99 -3.26 4.86 -9.36
CA VAL A 99 -4.35 4.94 -10.34
C VAL A 99 -5.67 4.81 -9.62
N LEU A 100 -6.51 5.81 -9.79
CA LEU A 100 -7.84 5.92 -9.17
C LEU A 100 -8.90 5.78 -10.27
N ALA A 101 -9.70 4.71 -10.20
CA ALA A 101 -10.85 4.57 -11.10
C ALA A 101 -12.02 5.46 -10.63
N ASP A 102 -12.84 5.96 -11.58
CA ASP A 102 -14.12 6.58 -11.24
C ASP A 102 -14.95 5.63 -10.35
N PRO A 103 -15.63 6.10 -9.31
CA PRO A 103 -15.83 7.48 -8.85
C PRO A 103 -14.80 8.00 -7.84
N ILE A 104 -13.68 7.29 -7.59
CA ILE A 104 -12.71 7.65 -6.53
C ILE A 104 -12.14 9.06 -6.69
N PRO A 105 -11.79 9.56 -7.91
CA PRO A 105 -11.33 10.94 -8.06
C PRO A 105 -12.31 11.97 -7.51
N GLY A 106 -13.63 11.72 -7.61
CA GLY A 106 -14.67 12.58 -7.06
C GLY A 106 -14.68 12.72 -5.54
N TYR A 107 -14.03 11.79 -4.82
CA TYR A 107 -13.88 11.89 -3.36
C TYR A 107 -12.71 12.77 -2.93
N MET A 108 -11.82 13.13 -3.84
CA MET A 108 -10.65 13.98 -3.58
C MET A 108 -11.03 15.47 -3.64
N THR A 109 -11.91 15.91 -2.72
CA THR A 109 -12.55 17.24 -2.77
C THR A 109 -11.58 18.42 -2.85
N ALA A 110 -10.41 18.31 -2.23
CA ALA A 110 -9.37 19.35 -2.29
C ALA A 110 -8.64 19.42 -3.63
N LEU A 111 -8.83 18.42 -4.51
CA LEU A 111 -8.27 18.36 -5.86
C LEU A 111 -9.36 18.52 -6.94
N ALA A 112 -10.58 18.89 -6.58
CA ALA A 112 -11.75 18.89 -7.47
C ALA A 112 -11.55 19.75 -8.72
N GLU A 113 -10.80 20.85 -8.64
CA GLU A 113 -10.47 21.71 -9.80
C GLU A 113 -9.59 21.01 -10.86
N HIS A 114 -8.88 19.94 -10.45
CA HIS A 114 -7.96 19.17 -11.30
C HIS A 114 -8.52 17.81 -11.71
N LEU A 115 -9.69 17.44 -11.19
CA LEU A 115 -10.31 16.12 -11.38
C LEU A 115 -11.72 16.29 -11.99
N PRO A 116 -11.85 16.34 -13.32
CA PRO A 116 -13.14 16.41 -13.99
C PRO A 116 -14.08 15.29 -13.55
N ALA A 117 -15.38 15.57 -13.50
CA ALA A 117 -16.39 14.59 -13.14
C ALA A 117 -16.36 13.36 -14.07
N GLY A 118 -16.39 12.16 -13.50
CA GLY A 118 -16.36 10.91 -14.25
C GLY A 118 -15.00 10.52 -14.83
N CYS A 119 -13.93 11.24 -14.48
CA CYS A 119 -12.59 10.88 -14.94
C CYS A 119 -11.99 9.73 -14.13
N HIS A 120 -11.09 8.98 -14.78
CA HIS A 120 -10.09 8.16 -14.10
C HIS A 120 -8.81 8.99 -13.97
N ALA A 121 -8.03 8.78 -12.91
CA ALA A 121 -6.86 9.63 -12.66
C ALA A 121 -5.65 8.80 -12.24
N ALA A 122 -4.47 9.23 -12.69
CA ALA A 122 -3.21 8.77 -12.16
C ALA A 122 -2.51 9.92 -11.41
N LEU A 123 -2.19 9.69 -10.14
CA LEU A 123 -1.40 10.58 -9.30
C LEU A 123 0.03 10.06 -9.31
N VAL A 124 0.93 10.83 -9.89
CA VAL A 124 2.31 10.38 -10.10
C VAL A 124 3.32 11.36 -9.54
N LEU A 125 4.40 10.81 -8.97
CA LEU A 125 5.58 11.54 -8.55
C LEU A 125 6.79 10.99 -9.30
N VAL A 126 7.37 11.82 -10.17
CA VAL A 126 8.58 11.50 -10.92
C VAL A 126 9.68 12.51 -10.62
N ALA A 127 10.96 12.14 -10.79
CA ALA A 127 12.02 13.12 -10.67
C ALA A 127 11.88 14.20 -11.76
N GLU A 128 12.13 15.46 -11.44
CA GLU A 128 11.93 16.59 -12.39
C GLU A 128 12.65 16.37 -13.72
N PHE A 129 13.87 15.80 -13.70
CA PHE A 129 14.59 15.49 -14.94
C PHE A 129 13.94 14.38 -15.79
N SER A 130 12.98 13.63 -15.24
CA SER A 130 12.22 12.59 -15.95
C SER A 130 10.89 13.11 -16.52
N GLU A 131 10.56 14.41 -16.34
CA GLU A 131 9.28 14.98 -16.73
C GLU A 131 8.96 14.75 -18.21
N ALA A 132 9.87 15.10 -19.11
CA ALA A 132 9.63 14.99 -20.54
C ALA A 132 9.28 13.55 -20.97
N ALA A 133 9.97 12.56 -20.40
CA ALA A 133 9.71 11.16 -20.68
C ALA A 133 8.36 10.69 -20.09
N ALA A 134 8.01 11.16 -18.90
CA ALA A 134 6.72 10.84 -18.27
C ALA A 134 5.55 11.45 -19.06
N LEU A 135 5.69 12.67 -19.56
CA LEU A 135 4.70 13.33 -20.44
C LEU A 135 4.51 12.57 -21.77
N GLN A 136 5.58 12.03 -22.35
CA GLN A 136 5.48 11.18 -23.54
C GLN A 136 4.69 9.91 -23.27
N VAL A 137 4.91 9.26 -22.13
CA VAL A 137 4.12 8.08 -21.74
C VAL A 137 2.65 8.45 -21.53
N ALA A 138 2.35 9.57 -20.88
CA ALA A 138 0.99 10.05 -20.69
C ALA A 138 0.28 10.29 -22.03
N ALA A 139 0.93 11.02 -22.94
CA ALA A 139 0.38 11.30 -24.27
C ALA A 139 0.13 10.03 -25.09
N ALA A 140 1.05 9.05 -25.04
CA ALA A 140 0.91 7.77 -25.74
C ALA A 140 -0.32 6.96 -25.29
N HIS A 141 -0.80 7.18 -24.04
CA HIS A 141 -1.99 6.52 -23.49
C HIS A 141 -3.25 7.43 -23.51
N GLY A 142 -3.16 8.61 -24.16
CA GLY A 142 -4.27 9.55 -24.25
C GLY A 142 -4.56 10.28 -22.93
N GLY A 143 -3.61 10.34 -22.03
CA GLY A 143 -3.71 11.03 -20.75
C GLY A 143 -3.60 12.54 -20.89
N GLN A 144 -4.40 13.28 -20.13
CA GLN A 144 -4.36 14.74 -20.04
C GLN A 144 -3.78 15.16 -18.68
N VAL A 145 -2.71 15.95 -18.68
CA VAL A 145 -2.15 16.50 -17.44
C VAL A 145 -3.01 17.67 -16.97
N THR A 146 -3.67 17.51 -15.84
CA THR A 146 -4.58 18.53 -15.25
C THR A 146 -3.98 19.22 -14.03
N TYR A 147 -2.91 18.66 -13.47
CA TYR A 147 -2.16 19.24 -12.35
C TYR A 147 -0.66 18.96 -12.56
N ARG A 148 0.15 19.96 -12.24
CA ARG A 148 1.60 19.86 -12.28
C ARG A 148 2.21 20.82 -11.26
N LYS A 149 3.08 20.31 -10.40
CA LYS A 149 3.90 21.13 -9.49
C LYS A 149 5.32 20.59 -9.41
N THR A 150 6.30 21.46 -9.47
CA THR A 150 7.69 21.17 -9.15
C THR A 150 7.85 20.87 -7.64
N ALA A 151 8.98 20.31 -7.25
CA ALA A 151 9.30 20.06 -5.84
C ALA A 151 9.26 21.35 -5.01
N GLU A 152 9.71 22.47 -5.57
CA GLU A 152 9.70 23.77 -4.93
C GLU A 152 8.27 24.29 -4.75
N GLU A 153 7.44 24.22 -5.78
CA GLU A 153 6.02 24.63 -5.74
C GLU A 153 5.22 23.78 -4.75
N ALA A 154 5.43 22.45 -4.73
CA ALA A 154 4.77 21.56 -3.78
C ALA A 154 5.19 21.86 -2.33
N LYS A 155 6.48 22.12 -2.10
CA LYS A 155 6.99 22.52 -0.79
C LYS A 155 6.40 23.86 -0.34
N ALA A 156 6.31 24.84 -1.22
CA ALA A 156 5.73 26.15 -0.91
C ALA A 156 4.22 26.06 -0.59
N ALA A 157 3.52 25.15 -1.25
CA ALA A 157 2.10 24.89 -1.00
C ALA A 157 1.82 24.12 0.31
N HIS A 158 2.84 23.58 0.98
CA HIS A 158 2.71 22.71 2.16
C HIS A 158 1.75 21.54 1.94
N HIS A 159 1.71 21.00 0.72
CA HIS A 159 0.75 19.99 0.29
C HIS A 159 1.40 19.10 -0.76
N THR A 160 1.16 17.79 -0.69
CA THR A 160 1.70 16.81 -1.63
C THR A 160 0.64 15.83 -2.09
N LEU A 161 0.73 15.36 -3.34
CA LEU A 161 -0.17 14.34 -3.88
C LEU A 161 -0.10 13.01 -3.13
N VAL A 162 0.97 12.74 -2.39
CA VAL A 162 1.07 11.53 -1.54
C VAL A 162 -0.05 11.46 -0.51
N GLU A 163 -0.61 12.62 -0.10
CA GLU A 163 -1.75 12.69 0.84
C GLU A 163 -3.09 12.22 0.24
N TYR A 164 -3.10 11.81 -1.03
CA TYR A 164 -4.26 11.22 -1.73
C TYR A 164 -3.99 9.79 -2.21
N CYS A 165 -2.81 9.25 -1.93
CA CYS A 165 -2.39 7.91 -2.35
C CYS A 165 -2.43 6.93 -1.16
N TRP A 166 -2.32 5.65 -1.44
CA TRP A 166 -2.30 4.59 -0.42
C TRP A 166 -3.55 4.66 0.48
N ASN A 167 -3.38 4.52 1.78
CA ASN A 167 -4.50 4.58 2.72
C ASN A 167 -5.14 5.98 2.84
N HIS A 168 -4.45 7.02 2.41
CA HIS A 168 -5.04 8.36 2.38
C HIS A 168 -6.17 8.48 1.36
N THR A 169 -6.16 7.71 0.27
CA THR A 169 -7.30 7.58 -0.65
C THR A 169 -8.55 7.14 0.11
N THR A 170 -8.43 6.07 0.93
CA THR A 170 -9.52 5.59 1.79
C THR A 170 -9.99 6.66 2.76
N LEU A 171 -9.07 7.34 3.44
CA LEU A 171 -9.41 8.39 4.41
C LEU A 171 -10.15 9.57 3.76
N ASN A 172 -9.75 9.98 2.56
CA ASN A 172 -10.44 11.04 1.83
C ASN A 172 -11.83 10.58 1.36
N ALA A 173 -11.96 9.36 0.84
CA ALA A 173 -13.25 8.81 0.45
C ALA A 173 -14.23 8.70 1.63
N LEU A 174 -13.78 8.26 2.80
CA LEU A 174 -14.59 8.18 4.02
C LEU A 174 -15.06 9.54 4.57
N LYS A 175 -14.43 10.65 4.19
CA LYS A 175 -14.95 11.99 4.52
C LYS A 175 -16.24 12.28 3.75
N VAL A 176 -16.39 11.73 2.56
CA VAL A 176 -17.51 11.95 1.63
C VAL A 176 -18.57 10.87 1.78
N ASP A 177 -18.18 9.60 1.80
CA ASP A 177 -19.08 8.45 1.89
C ASP A 177 -18.71 7.55 3.07
N LYS A 178 -19.52 7.58 4.13
CA LYS A 178 -19.33 6.79 5.35
C LYS A 178 -19.73 5.31 5.19
N GLY A 179 -20.39 4.95 4.10
CA GLY A 179 -20.79 3.57 3.76
C GLY A 179 -19.66 2.76 3.15
N LEU A 180 -18.49 3.36 2.93
CA LEU A 180 -17.33 2.68 2.38
C LEU A 180 -16.54 1.95 3.47
N THR A 181 -15.94 0.84 3.08
CA THR A 181 -14.85 0.16 3.78
C THR A 181 -13.73 -0.14 2.80
N TYR A 182 -12.67 -0.85 3.20
CA TYR A 182 -11.58 -1.20 2.30
C TYR A 182 -11.00 -2.57 2.61
N LEU A 183 -10.33 -3.14 1.63
CA LEU A 183 -9.49 -4.33 1.77
C LEU A 183 -8.04 -4.00 1.42
N GLN A 184 -7.13 -4.91 1.68
CA GLN A 184 -5.74 -4.79 1.25
C GLN A 184 -5.41 -5.96 0.33
N THR A 185 -5.09 -5.66 -0.93
CA THR A 185 -4.85 -6.68 -1.93
C THR A 185 -3.49 -6.52 -2.57
N THR A 186 -2.91 -7.64 -3.04
CA THR A 186 -1.68 -7.64 -3.83
C THR A 186 -1.89 -8.56 -5.03
N PHE A 187 -1.62 -8.03 -6.21
CA PHE A 187 -1.81 -8.73 -7.48
C PHE A 187 -0.54 -9.47 -7.89
N THR A 188 -0.73 -10.53 -8.68
CA THR A 188 0.36 -11.39 -9.14
C THR A 188 1.17 -10.71 -10.26
N PRO A 189 2.51 -10.59 -10.14
CA PRO A 189 3.32 -10.06 -11.23
C PRO A 189 3.04 -10.77 -12.56
N GLY A 190 2.90 -10.00 -13.65
CA GLY A 190 2.58 -10.51 -14.98
C GLY A 190 1.10 -10.83 -15.23
N GLN A 191 0.27 -10.91 -14.16
CA GLN A 191 -1.19 -11.12 -14.25
C GLN A 191 -1.98 -9.93 -13.69
N HIS A 192 -1.30 -8.99 -13.07
CA HIS A 192 -1.92 -7.93 -12.25
C HIS A 192 -2.94 -7.07 -13.02
N LEU A 193 -2.69 -6.74 -14.29
CA LEU A 193 -3.64 -5.96 -15.09
C LEU A 193 -4.93 -6.73 -15.36
N ASP A 194 -4.81 -8.00 -15.77
CA ASP A 194 -5.98 -8.85 -16.04
C ASP A 194 -6.77 -9.12 -14.75
N GLN A 195 -6.07 -9.31 -13.64
CA GLN A 195 -6.71 -9.46 -12.34
C GLN A 195 -7.48 -8.20 -11.92
N VAL A 196 -6.90 -7.00 -12.11
CA VAL A 196 -7.60 -5.73 -11.82
C VAL A 196 -8.85 -5.60 -12.68
N ARG A 197 -8.75 -5.81 -14.01
CA ARG A 197 -9.87 -5.75 -14.95
C ARG A 197 -10.97 -6.76 -14.60
N THR A 198 -10.57 -7.98 -14.23
CA THR A 198 -11.50 -9.03 -13.81
C THR A 198 -12.32 -8.58 -12.59
N ILE A 199 -11.68 -8.03 -11.57
CA ILE A 199 -12.37 -7.55 -10.37
C ILE A 199 -13.30 -6.37 -10.70
N GLN A 200 -12.84 -5.42 -11.50
CA GLN A 200 -13.70 -4.31 -11.94
C GLN A 200 -14.94 -4.81 -12.69
N SER A 201 -14.77 -5.78 -13.58
CA SER A 201 -15.88 -6.39 -14.33
C SER A 201 -16.85 -7.16 -13.45
N LEU A 202 -16.35 -7.87 -12.41
CA LEU A 202 -17.17 -8.69 -11.52
C LEU A 202 -18.02 -7.86 -10.53
N PHE A 203 -17.49 -6.75 -10.06
CA PHE A 203 -18.11 -6.01 -8.96
C PHE A 203 -18.64 -4.63 -9.35
N GLY A 204 -18.21 -4.06 -10.47
CA GLY A 204 -18.62 -2.71 -10.89
C GLY A 204 -18.50 -1.70 -9.75
N ASP A 205 -19.59 -1.02 -9.44
CA ASP A 205 -19.64 0.04 -8.41
C ASP A 205 -19.61 -0.48 -6.96
N GLU A 206 -19.65 -1.80 -6.74
CA GLU A 206 -19.55 -2.35 -5.39
C GLU A 206 -18.13 -2.34 -4.85
N VAL A 207 -17.13 -2.51 -5.75
CA VAL A 207 -15.70 -2.50 -5.40
C VAL A 207 -14.95 -1.52 -6.30
N LEU A 208 -14.62 -0.37 -5.73
CA LEU A 208 -13.97 0.72 -6.44
C LEU A 208 -12.46 0.54 -6.43
N MET A 209 -11.84 0.49 -7.60
CA MET A 209 -10.41 0.16 -7.71
C MET A 209 -9.52 1.38 -7.56
N HIS A 210 -8.64 1.27 -6.56
CA HIS A 210 -7.50 2.15 -6.32
C HIS A 210 -6.24 1.32 -6.37
N VAL A 211 -5.35 1.56 -7.31
CA VAL A 211 -4.19 0.72 -7.59
C VAL A 211 -2.90 1.50 -7.40
N GLU A 212 -1.95 0.92 -6.64
CA GLU A 212 -0.61 1.47 -6.44
C GLU A 212 0.43 0.53 -7.04
N PHE A 213 1.29 1.05 -7.90
CA PHE A 213 2.36 0.26 -8.50
C PHE A 213 3.56 0.16 -7.57
N LEU A 214 4.07 -1.06 -7.41
CA LEU A 214 5.22 -1.35 -6.54
C LEU A 214 6.04 -2.54 -7.08
N ARG A 215 7.15 -2.85 -6.40
CA ARG A 215 7.86 -4.13 -6.61
C ARG A 215 7.39 -5.17 -5.62
N SER A 216 7.26 -6.42 -6.10
CA SER A 216 7.03 -7.60 -5.26
C SER A 216 8.28 -7.95 -4.43
N MET A 217 8.14 -8.94 -3.53
CA MET A 217 9.27 -9.51 -2.78
C MET A 217 10.38 -10.04 -3.69
N ASP A 218 10.02 -10.55 -4.87
CA ASP A 218 10.94 -11.12 -5.86
C ASP A 218 11.49 -10.06 -6.82
N GLY A 219 11.19 -8.77 -6.59
CA GLY A 219 11.70 -7.64 -7.37
C GLY A 219 10.96 -7.36 -8.68
N PHE A 220 9.90 -8.08 -9.01
CA PHE A 220 9.09 -7.83 -10.20
C PHE A 220 8.13 -6.66 -9.96
N THR A 221 7.88 -5.88 -11.02
CA THR A 221 6.85 -4.85 -10.98
C THR A 221 5.46 -5.48 -10.96
N THR A 222 4.64 -5.01 -10.04
CA THR A 222 3.23 -5.38 -9.91
C THR A 222 2.46 -4.21 -9.33
N CYS A 223 1.22 -4.43 -8.92
CA CYS A 223 0.47 -3.47 -8.15
C CYS A 223 -0.15 -4.10 -6.90
N THR A 224 -0.50 -3.24 -5.99
CA THR A 224 -1.34 -3.52 -4.84
C THR A 224 -2.56 -2.61 -4.93
N SER A 225 -3.61 -2.93 -4.19
CA SER A 225 -4.78 -2.08 -4.10
C SER A 225 -5.27 -2.01 -2.66
N LEU A 226 -5.80 -0.85 -2.33
CA LEU A 226 -6.71 -0.69 -1.19
C LEU A 226 -8.11 -0.42 -1.76
N PRO A 227 -8.75 -1.43 -2.40
CA PRO A 227 -10.03 -1.22 -3.05
C PRO A 227 -11.05 -0.75 -2.01
N LEU A 228 -11.82 0.27 -2.39
CA LEU A 228 -12.92 0.74 -1.56
C LEU A 228 -14.13 -0.14 -1.83
N VAL A 229 -14.76 -0.64 -0.78
CA VAL A 229 -15.91 -1.53 -0.88
C VAL A 229 -17.14 -0.82 -0.29
N ARG A 230 -18.25 -0.78 -1.03
CA ARG A 230 -19.54 -0.35 -0.49
C ARG A 230 -20.03 -1.43 0.46
N PHE A 231 -19.86 -1.15 1.76
CA PHE A 231 -20.16 -2.14 2.80
C PHE A 231 -21.68 -2.33 2.93
N SER A 232 -22.10 -3.58 2.94
CA SER A 232 -23.49 -3.97 3.22
C SER A 232 -23.57 -4.90 4.44
N THR A 233 -22.94 -6.08 4.37
CA THR A 233 -22.89 -7.05 5.48
C THR A 233 -21.52 -7.72 5.53
N GLU A 234 -21.18 -8.33 6.67
CA GLU A 234 -19.95 -9.12 6.82
C GLU A 234 -19.92 -10.33 5.87
N GLU A 235 -21.07 -10.98 5.67
CA GLU A 235 -21.19 -12.12 4.77
C GLU A 235 -20.87 -11.70 3.34
N ARG A 236 -21.36 -10.53 2.90
CA ARG A 236 -21.03 -10.00 1.56
C ARG A 236 -19.57 -9.63 1.43
N LEU A 237 -18.99 -8.99 2.44
CA LEU A 237 -17.56 -8.68 2.46
C LEU A 237 -16.71 -9.96 2.37
N ASN A 238 -17.08 -11.03 3.09
CA ASN A 238 -16.39 -12.31 3.03
C ASN A 238 -16.53 -12.98 1.64
N GLN A 239 -17.68 -12.85 0.97
CA GLN A 239 -17.85 -13.31 -0.42
C GLN A 239 -16.93 -12.54 -1.38
N ILE A 240 -16.84 -11.24 -1.23
CA ILE A 240 -15.91 -10.40 -2.01
C ILE A 240 -14.47 -10.86 -1.79
N ILE A 241 -14.03 -11.04 -0.54
CA ILE A 241 -12.70 -11.55 -0.20
C ILE A 241 -12.45 -12.91 -0.86
N GLN A 242 -13.42 -13.81 -0.80
CA GLN A 242 -13.28 -15.14 -1.41
C GLN A 242 -13.14 -15.04 -2.93
N THR A 243 -13.94 -14.18 -3.59
CA THR A 243 -13.83 -13.96 -5.04
C THR A 243 -12.45 -13.44 -5.44
N PHE A 244 -11.85 -12.51 -4.68
CA PHE A 244 -10.46 -12.10 -4.91
C PHE A 244 -9.50 -13.29 -4.84
N ARG A 245 -9.63 -14.13 -3.81
CA ARG A 245 -8.78 -15.32 -3.62
C ARG A 245 -8.93 -16.33 -4.74
N ASP A 246 -10.16 -16.59 -5.19
CA ASP A 246 -10.46 -17.52 -6.30
C ASP A 246 -9.85 -17.05 -7.62
N ASN A 247 -9.59 -15.74 -7.76
CA ASN A 247 -8.87 -15.15 -8.89
C ASN A 247 -7.36 -15.01 -8.65
N GLY A 248 -6.81 -15.71 -7.66
CA GLY A 248 -5.36 -15.71 -7.37
C GLY A 248 -4.81 -14.43 -6.76
N ILE A 249 -5.69 -13.57 -6.22
CA ILE A 249 -5.31 -12.28 -5.62
C ILE A 249 -5.15 -12.47 -4.11
N ARG A 250 -4.02 -12.02 -3.57
CA ARG A 250 -3.81 -12.03 -2.11
C ARG A 250 -4.64 -10.93 -1.48
N VAL A 251 -5.43 -11.29 -0.46
CA VAL A 251 -6.27 -10.35 0.28
C VAL A 251 -5.98 -10.47 1.77
N ASN A 252 -5.67 -9.34 2.39
CA ASN A 252 -5.67 -9.19 3.84
C ASN A 252 -6.94 -8.42 4.23
N ASN A 253 -7.65 -8.93 5.24
CA ASN A 253 -8.75 -8.20 5.85
C ASN A 253 -8.16 -7.31 6.98
N PRO A 254 -8.18 -5.97 6.85
CA PRO A 254 -7.66 -5.08 7.87
C PRO A 254 -8.59 -4.89 9.08
N HIS A 255 -9.81 -5.45 9.03
CA HIS A 255 -10.84 -5.28 10.05
C HIS A 255 -10.82 -6.34 11.14
N THR A 256 -9.75 -7.13 11.21
CA THR A 256 -9.53 -8.09 12.29
C THR A 256 -8.62 -7.51 13.37
N TYR A 257 -8.76 -7.96 14.59
CA TYR A 257 -7.88 -7.63 15.71
C TYR A 257 -6.91 -8.77 16.09
N ILE A 258 -7.01 -9.92 15.41
CA ILE A 258 -6.12 -11.07 15.56
C ILE A 258 -5.13 -11.08 14.40
N ILE A 259 -3.83 -11.16 14.70
CA ILE A 259 -2.77 -11.09 13.68
C ILE A 259 -2.90 -12.20 12.65
N GLU A 260 -3.17 -13.42 13.09
CA GLU A 260 -3.29 -14.59 12.22
C GLU A 260 -4.45 -14.45 11.24
N GLU A 261 -5.55 -13.85 11.63
CA GLU A 261 -6.73 -13.64 10.77
C GLU A 261 -6.47 -12.59 9.69
N GLY A 262 -5.64 -11.60 9.99
CA GLY A 262 -5.25 -10.56 9.03
C GLY A 262 -4.22 -11.02 8.00
N LYS A 263 -3.64 -12.22 8.15
CA LYS A 263 -2.59 -12.73 7.26
C LYS A 263 -3.11 -13.81 6.32
N VAL A 264 -2.58 -13.82 5.12
CA VAL A 264 -2.80 -14.93 4.19
C VAL A 264 -2.12 -16.18 4.75
N GLY A 265 -2.88 -17.28 4.91
CA GLY A 265 -2.38 -18.53 5.46
C GLY A 265 -2.67 -18.74 6.96
N GLY A 266 -3.08 -17.71 7.68
CA GLY A 266 -3.66 -17.83 9.01
C GLY A 266 -2.68 -18.09 10.17
N ASP A 267 -1.51 -18.69 9.93
CA ASP A 267 -0.58 -19.06 11.00
C ASP A 267 0.65 -18.15 11.05
N LEU A 268 1.18 -17.98 12.26
CA LEU A 268 2.45 -17.32 12.48
C LEU A 268 3.60 -18.33 12.45
N PRO A 269 4.74 -18.00 11.80
CA PRO A 269 5.94 -18.83 11.88
C PRO A 269 6.38 -19.04 13.33
N GLN A 270 6.87 -20.23 13.66
CA GLN A 270 7.36 -20.55 15.00
C GLN A 270 8.44 -19.56 15.49
N SER A 271 9.29 -19.08 14.58
CA SER A 271 10.31 -18.06 14.88
C SER A 271 9.73 -16.74 15.41
N VAL A 272 8.55 -16.33 14.95
CA VAL A 272 7.84 -15.15 15.47
C VAL A 272 7.33 -15.39 16.89
N ILE A 273 6.82 -16.60 17.15
CA ILE A 273 6.36 -17.02 18.49
C ILE A 273 7.55 -17.09 19.46
N ASP A 274 8.67 -17.61 19.02
CA ASP A 274 9.89 -17.71 19.84
C ASP A 274 10.48 -16.31 20.12
N MET A 275 10.39 -15.38 19.15
CA MET A 275 10.72 -13.98 19.36
C MET A 275 9.82 -13.35 20.44
N LYS A 276 8.50 -13.61 20.39
CA LYS A 276 7.57 -13.19 21.44
C LYS A 276 7.98 -13.69 22.81
N LYS A 277 8.30 -15.00 22.95
CA LYS A 277 8.76 -15.60 24.22
C LYS A 277 10.04 -14.93 24.73
N ARG A 278 10.96 -14.59 23.82
CA ARG A 278 12.23 -13.95 24.17
C ARG A 278 12.03 -12.51 24.64
N PHE A 279 11.18 -11.74 23.96
CA PHE A 279 11.05 -10.31 24.18
C PHE A 279 9.92 -9.90 25.14
N ASP A 280 8.90 -10.73 25.28
CA ASP A 280 7.76 -10.47 26.16
C ASP A 280 7.22 -11.78 26.74
N PRO A 281 8.01 -12.44 27.61
CA PRO A 281 7.67 -13.76 28.15
C PRO A 281 6.39 -13.77 29.01
N ALA A 282 6.00 -12.63 29.55
CA ALA A 282 4.77 -12.50 30.34
C ALA A 282 3.54 -12.12 29.50
N GLY A 283 3.70 -11.88 28.18
CA GLY A 283 2.59 -11.55 27.29
C GLY A 283 1.92 -10.20 27.57
N LEU A 284 2.69 -9.21 28.03
CA LEU A 284 2.17 -7.90 28.45
C LEU A 284 1.84 -6.98 27.28
N LEU A 285 2.51 -7.17 26.12
CA LEU A 285 2.34 -6.34 24.93
C LEU A 285 1.15 -6.81 24.11
N ASN A 286 0.17 -5.93 23.96
CA ASN A 286 -1.04 -6.16 23.15
C ASN A 286 -1.65 -7.55 23.38
N PRO A 287 -2.02 -7.89 24.61
CA PRO A 287 -2.60 -9.21 24.94
C PRO A 287 -3.86 -9.44 24.10
N GLY A 288 -4.08 -10.69 23.68
CA GLY A 288 -5.22 -11.06 22.83
C GLY A 288 -5.06 -10.78 21.34
N LYS A 289 -3.95 -10.20 20.87
CA LYS A 289 -3.69 -9.95 19.46
C LYS A 289 -3.06 -11.13 18.71
N MET A 290 -2.53 -12.10 19.43
CA MET A 290 -1.84 -13.26 18.88
C MET A 290 -2.50 -14.55 19.40
N ARG A 291 -3.20 -15.28 18.52
CA ARG A 291 -3.88 -16.55 18.87
C ARG A 291 -2.88 -17.60 19.38
N ALA A 292 -1.73 -17.70 18.74
CA ALA A 292 -0.67 -18.64 19.11
C ALA A 292 -0.08 -18.40 20.51
N TRP A 293 -0.32 -17.23 21.12
CA TRP A 293 0.12 -16.93 22.50
C TRP A 293 -0.95 -17.24 23.56
N GLY A 294 -2.13 -17.69 23.14
CA GLY A 294 -3.31 -17.87 23.98
C GLY A 294 -4.12 -16.58 24.07
N LEU A 295 -5.37 -16.65 23.65
CA LEU A 295 -6.34 -15.61 23.99
C LEU A 295 -6.63 -15.75 25.50
N PRO A 296 -6.71 -14.64 26.25
CA PRO A 296 -7.27 -14.71 27.59
C PRO A 296 -8.71 -15.27 27.45
N ASN A 297 -8.99 -16.32 28.22
CA ASN A 297 -10.33 -16.90 28.34
C ASN A 297 -11.33 -15.87 28.86
#